data_69b2d51a92f4377d8da9f07d00aaa75e
#
_entry.id   69b2d51a92f4377d8da9f07d00aaa75e
#
_cell.length_a   1.000
_cell.length_b   1.000
_cell.length_c   1.000
_cell.angle_alpha   90.00
_cell.angle_beta   90.00
_cell.angle_gamma   90.00
#
_symmetry.space_group_name_H-M   'P 1'
#
loop_
_entity.id
_entity.type
_entity.pdbx_description
1 polymer ?
#
loop_
_entity_poly.entity_id
_entity_poly.type
_entity_poly.pdbx_seq_one_letter_code
_entity_poly.pdbx_strand_id
1 'polypeptide(L)'
;MCIRDRKKEEVDERLLPFERFMNGEVMGQKKFIRNYSAGNKQKIGIISAMLHHPQLLILDEPFNFLDPSSQSVIKHLLKRYNEEHGATVIISSHNLNHTVDVCPRIALLENGVIIRDIRNENNSAEQELEAYFNVGVEEEAVVEETVEEEAVEEITEKEEKTVEEKNAEA
;
A
#
# COMPACT_ATOMS: atom_id res chain seq x y z
N MET A 1 -0.28 -28.74 -3.44
CA MET A 1 -1.32 -29.48 -2.69
C MET A 1 -2.55 -28.58 -2.56
N CYS A 2 -3.68 -28.95 -3.13
CA CYS A 2 -4.87 -28.07 -3.21
C CYS A 2 -5.73 -28.20 -1.93
N ILE A 3 -6.39 -27.12 -1.47
CA ILE A 3 -7.38 -27.15 -0.35
C ILE A 3 -8.44 -28.23 -0.58
N ARG A 4 -8.75 -28.52 -1.84
CA ARG A 4 -9.75 -29.48 -2.27
C ARG A 4 -9.52 -30.93 -1.79
N ASP A 5 -8.27 -31.25 -1.46
CA ASP A 5 -7.86 -32.63 -1.10
C ASP A 5 -7.73 -32.81 0.44
N ARG A 6 -8.07 -31.79 1.23
CA ARG A 6 -8.00 -31.83 2.69
C ARG A 6 -9.34 -32.18 3.32
N LYS A 7 -9.31 -32.83 4.46
CA LYS A 7 -10.51 -33.05 5.27
C LYS A 7 -11.01 -31.73 5.82
N LYS A 8 -12.32 -31.59 5.94
CA LYS A 8 -12.97 -30.36 6.42
C LYS A 8 -12.45 -29.94 7.79
N GLU A 9 -12.27 -30.88 8.70
CA GLU A 9 -11.77 -30.65 10.06
C GLU A 9 -10.38 -30.00 10.06
N GLU A 10 -9.48 -30.43 9.17
CA GLU A 10 -8.13 -29.86 9.03
C GLU A 10 -8.17 -28.41 8.51
N VAL A 11 -9.12 -28.11 7.63
CA VAL A 11 -9.31 -26.75 7.13
C VAL A 11 -9.89 -25.84 8.21
N ASP A 12 -10.87 -26.34 8.96
CA ASP A 12 -11.51 -25.59 10.04
C ASP A 12 -10.48 -25.26 11.16
N GLU A 13 -9.62 -26.20 11.56
CA GLU A 13 -8.52 -25.95 12.52
C GLU A 13 -7.57 -24.85 12.03
N ARG A 14 -7.18 -24.87 10.75
CA ARG A 14 -6.30 -23.86 10.18
C ARG A 14 -6.95 -22.47 10.06
N LEU A 15 -8.25 -22.40 10.06
CA LEU A 15 -9.01 -21.14 10.02
C LEU A 15 -9.18 -20.50 11.40
N LEU A 16 -9.03 -21.25 12.50
CA LEU A 16 -9.19 -20.72 13.87
C LEU A 16 -8.34 -19.46 14.15
N PRO A 17 -7.06 -19.36 13.76
CA PRO A 17 -6.26 -18.17 14.00
C PRO A 17 -6.81 -16.90 13.32
N PHE A 18 -7.64 -17.06 12.31
CA PHE A 18 -8.21 -15.97 11.50
C PHE A 18 -9.62 -15.55 11.92
N GLU A 19 -10.25 -16.21 12.91
CA GLU A 19 -11.62 -15.91 13.33
C GLU A 19 -11.80 -14.42 13.67
N ARG A 20 -10.89 -13.86 14.46
CA ARG A 20 -10.92 -12.44 14.84
C ARG A 20 -10.77 -11.51 13.65
N PHE A 21 -9.96 -11.88 12.67
CA PHE A 21 -9.78 -11.12 11.42
C PHE A 21 -11.01 -11.15 10.54
N MET A 22 -11.71 -12.28 10.51
CA MET A 22 -12.95 -12.45 9.75
C MET A 22 -14.16 -11.77 10.41
N ASN A 23 -14.10 -11.50 11.71
CA ASN A 23 -15.10 -10.78 12.50
C ASN A 23 -16.56 -11.32 12.31
N GLY A 24 -16.72 -12.65 12.10
CA GLY A 24 -18.00 -13.28 11.86
C GLY A 24 -18.67 -12.98 10.51
N GLU A 25 -18.07 -12.15 9.68
CA GLU A 25 -18.68 -11.70 8.41
C GLU A 25 -18.43 -12.65 7.23
N VAL A 26 -17.42 -13.51 7.34
CA VAL A 26 -16.96 -14.40 6.25
C VAL A 26 -17.28 -15.87 6.57
N MET A 27 -16.90 -16.33 7.76
CA MET A 27 -17.06 -17.73 8.16
C MET A 27 -18.53 -18.12 8.31
N GLY A 28 -18.86 -19.34 7.84
CA GLY A 28 -20.22 -19.90 7.96
C GLY A 28 -21.27 -19.29 7.03
N GLN A 29 -20.91 -18.29 6.23
CA GLN A 29 -21.84 -17.64 5.30
C GLN A 29 -21.98 -18.43 4.00
N LYS A 30 -23.22 -18.71 3.60
CA LYS A 30 -23.54 -19.32 2.29
C LYS A 30 -23.65 -18.22 1.22
N LYS A 31 -22.52 -17.61 0.87
CA LYS A 31 -22.47 -16.48 -0.05
C LYS A 31 -21.32 -16.67 -1.05
N PHE A 32 -21.54 -16.30 -2.33
CA PHE A 32 -20.46 -16.31 -3.32
C PHE A 32 -19.44 -15.21 -3.01
N ILE A 33 -18.15 -15.49 -3.23
CA ILE A 33 -17.06 -14.53 -2.98
C ILE A 33 -17.30 -13.20 -3.69
N ARG A 34 -17.83 -13.22 -4.93
CA ARG A 34 -18.15 -12.00 -5.70
C ARG A 34 -19.11 -11.04 -4.98
N ASN A 35 -19.93 -11.54 -4.07
CA ASN A 35 -20.98 -10.78 -3.38
C ASN A 35 -20.51 -10.19 -2.03
N TYR A 36 -19.24 -10.40 -1.63
CA TYR A 36 -18.67 -9.78 -0.45
C TYR A 36 -18.22 -8.36 -0.75
N SER A 37 -18.11 -7.52 0.30
CA SER A 37 -17.49 -6.20 0.25
C SER A 37 -16.01 -6.31 -0.19
N ALA A 38 -15.43 -5.21 -0.64
CA ALA A 38 -14.00 -5.17 -1.00
C ALA A 38 -13.12 -5.60 0.17
N GLY A 39 -13.39 -5.11 1.39
CA GLY A 39 -12.65 -5.49 2.60
C GLY A 39 -12.76 -6.99 2.91
N ASN A 40 -13.94 -7.58 2.80
CA ASN A 40 -14.10 -9.02 3.03
C ASN A 40 -13.44 -9.87 1.93
N LYS A 41 -13.42 -9.41 0.69
CA LYS A 41 -12.64 -10.05 -0.38
C LYS A 41 -11.14 -10.00 -0.08
N GLN A 42 -10.66 -8.86 0.41
CA GLN A 42 -9.27 -8.68 0.84
C GLN A 42 -8.92 -9.66 1.97
N LYS A 43 -9.76 -9.73 3.02
CA LYS A 43 -9.59 -10.70 4.12
C LYS A 43 -9.51 -12.15 3.60
N ILE A 44 -10.41 -12.55 2.72
CA ILE A 44 -10.42 -13.90 2.12
C ILE A 44 -9.14 -14.15 1.34
N GLY A 45 -8.68 -13.19 0.53
CA GLY A 45 -7.45 -13.30 -0.25
C GLY A 45 -6.22 -13.54 0.63
N ILE A 46 -6.06 -12.73 1.67
CA ILE A 46 -4.93 -12.83 2.62
C ILE A 46 -4.96 -14.18 3.34
N ILE A 47 -6.11 -14.59 3.88
CA ILE A 47 -6.25 -15.87 4.57
C ILE A 47 -5.93 -17.03 3.61
N SER A 48 -6.43 -16.99 2.39
CA SER A 48 -6.17 -18.03 1.39
C SER A 48 -4.67 -18.16 1.07
N ALA A 49 -3.94 -17.05 1.02
CA ALA A 49 -2.50 -17.05 0.82
C ALA A 49 -1.74 -17.65 2.01
N MET A 50 -2.17 -17.36 3.25
CA MET A 50 -1.51 -17.82 4.48
C MET A 50 -1.86 -19.27 4.85
N LEU A 51 -3.03 -19.78 4.44
CA LEU A 51 -3.59 -21.05 4.90
C LEU A 51 -2.70 -22.28 4.59
N HIS A 52 -1.86 -22.17 3.58
CA HIS A 52 -0.94 -23.25 3.15
C HIS A 52 0.43 -23.20 3.83
N HIS A 53 0.66 -22.24 4.71
CA HIS A 53 1.93 -22.01 5.38
C HIS A 53 3.11 -21.93 4.38
N PRO A 54 3.04 -21.02 3.36
CA PRO A 54 4.14 -20.82 2.42
C PRO A 54 5.39 -20.30 3.15
N GLN A 55 6.56 -20.68 2.68
CA GLN A 55 7.84 -20.14 3.15
C GLN A 55 8.09 -18.71 2.64
N LEU A 56 7.47 -18.35 1.53
CA LEU A 56 7.48 -17.00 0.95
C LEU A 56 6.03 -16.55 0.76
N LEU A 57 5.65 -15.48 1.44
CA LEU A 57 4.35 -14.84 1.32
C LEU A 57 4.53 -13.45 0.70
N ILE A 58 3.89 -13.20 -0.43
CA ILE A 58 3.91 -11.91 -1.12
C ILE A 58 2.51 -11.33 -1.08
N LEU A 59 2.37 -10.13 -0.53
CA LEU A 59 1.12 -9.42 -0.37
C LEU A 59 1.21 -8.04 -1.01
N ASP A 60 0.33 -7.78 -1.96
CA ASP A 60 0.22 -6.50 -2.64
C ASP A 60 -0.91 -5.69 -2.01
N GLU A 61 -0.57 -4.53 -1.43
CA GLU A 61 -1.47 -3.61 -0.73
C GLU A 61 -2.43 -4.30 0.25
N PRO A 62 -1.95 -5.12 1.21
CA PRO A 62 -2.82 -5.96 2.02
C PRO A 62 -3.70 -5.18 3.01
N PHE A 63 -3.41 -3.93 3.28
CA PHE A 63 -4.14 -3.08 4.22
C PHE A 63 -5.29 -2.31 3.58
N ASN A 64 -5.35 -2.26 2.23
CA ASN A 64 -6.38 -1.56 1.51
C ASN A 64 -7.76 -2.18 1.75
N PHE A 65 -8.79 -1.33 1.77
CA PHE A 65 -10.19 -1.70 2.01
C PHE A 65 -10.51 -2.29 3.39
N LEU A 66 -9.52 -2.39 4.28
CA LEU A 66 -9.70 -2.87 5.64
C LEU A 66 -10.02 -1.70 6.58
N ASP A 67 -10.95 -1.93 7.51
CA ASP A 67 -11.18 -1.02 8.62
C ASP A 67 -9.98 -1.01 9.60
N PRO A 68 -9.81 0.05 10.42
CA PRO A 68 -8.65 0.17 11.33
C PRO A 68 -8.48 -1.02 12.28
N SER A 69 -9.58 -1.62 12.73
CA SER A 69 -9.54 -2.82 13.59
C SER A 69 -8.97 -4.01 12.84
N SER A 70 -9.45 -4.26 11.61
CA SER A 70 -8.94 -5.33 10.75
C SER A 70 -7.49 -5.10 10.35
N GLN A 71 -7.07 -3.85 10.10
CA GLN A 71 -5.67 -3.51 9.84
C GLN A 71 -4.76 -3.85 11.02
N SER A 72 -5.19 -3.54 12.24
CA SER A 72 -4.44 -3.92 13.45
C SER A 72 -4.31 -5.43 13.60
N VAL A 73 -5.38 -6.17 13.36
CA VAL A 73 -5.37 -7.64 13.47
C VAL A 73 -4.44 -8.26 12.44
N ILE A 74 -4.48 -7.82 11.18
CA ILE A 74 -3.60 -8.40 10.14
C ILE A 74 -2.12 -8.09 10.39
N LYS A 75 -1.77 -6.88 10.90
CA LYS A 75 -0.41 -6.56 11.31
C LYS A 75 0.14 -7.58 12.33
N HIS A 76 -0.65 -7.90 13.34
CA HIS A 76 -0.28 -8.91 14.35
C HIS A 76 -0.18 -10.32 13.74
N LEU A 77 -1.11 -10.69 12.85
CA LEU A 77 -1.09 -11.99 12.19
C LEU A 77 0.16 -12.18 11.32
N LEU A 78 0.59 -11.14 10.57
CA LEU A 78 1.77 -11.20 9.73
C LEU A 78 3.07 -11.32 10.54
N LYS A 79 3.20 -10.54 11.63
CA LYS A 79 4.34 -10.67 12.56
C LYS A 79 4.43 -12.09 13.15
N ARG A 80 3.33 -12.56 13.70
CA ARG A 80 3.22 -13.90 14.29
C ARG A 80 3.51 -14.98 13.25
N TYR A 81 3.00 -14.83 12.03
CA TYR A 81 3.25 -15.77 10.95
C TYR A 81 4.74 -15.89 10.60
N ASN A 82 5.45 -14.77 10.52
CA ASN A 82 6.90 -14.75 10.33
C ASN A 82 7.63 -15.45 11.49
N GLU A 83 7.27 -15.13 12.73
CA GLU A 83 7.89 -15.68 13.93
C GLU A 83 7.66 -17.20 14.10
N GLU A 84 6.42 -17.66 13.91
CA GLU A 84 6.03 -19.07 14.13
C GLU A 84 6.48 -20.00 13.00
N HIS A 85 6.53 -19.50 11.76
CA HIS A 85 6.82 -20.33 10.60
C HIS A 85 8.19 -20.05 9.96
N GLY A 86 8.90 -19.02 10.41
CA GLY A 86 10.16 -18.58 9.79
C GLY A 86 10.00 -18.16 8.32
N ALA A 87 8.77 -17.80 7.94
CA ALA A 87 8.45 -17.46 6.56
C ALA A 87 8.93 -16.05 6.21
N THR A 88 9.42 -15.87 5.00
CA THR A 88 9.68 -14.53 4.45
C THR A 88 8.38 -13.90 4.01
N VAL A 89 8.08 -12.68 4.50
CA VAL A 89 6.90 -11.92 4.11
C VAL A 89 7.34 -10.66 3.37
N ILE A 90 6.86 -10.49 2.14
CA ILE A 90 7.06 -9.29 1.33
C ILE A 90 5.73 -8.58 1.20
N ILE A 91 5.72 -7.29 1.51
CA ILE A 91 4.52 -6.45 1.48
C ILE A 91 4.81 -5.24 0.60
N SER A 92 3.98 -4.98 -0.43
CA SER A 92 3.94 -3.68 -1.08
C SER A 92 2.94 -2.78 -0.36
N SER A 93 3.26 -1.50 -0.21
CA SER A 93 2.33 -0.50 0.33
C SER A 93 2.77 0.90 -0.06
N HIS A 94 1.80 1.77 -0.38
CA HIS A 94 2.00 3.20 -0.53
C HIS A 94 1.77 3.97 0.79
N ASN A 95 1.38 3.28 1.86
CA ASN A 95 1.14 3.87 3.17
C ASN A 95 2.32 3.58 4.12
N LEU A 96 3.10 4.61 4.41
CA LEU A 96 4.29 4.53 5.26
C LEU A 96 3.99 3.98 6.66
N ASN A 97 2.93 4.46 7.31
CA ASN A 97 2.60 4.07 8.68
C ASN A 97 2.37 2.55 8.80
N HIS A 98 1.74 1.93 7.80
CA HIS A 98 1.56 0.49 7.82
C HIS A 98 2.88 -0.24 7.64
N THR A 99 3.76 0.28 6.79
CA THR A 99 5.06 -0.32 6.46
C THR A 99 6.01 -0.25 7.66
N VAL A 100 6.13 0.92 8.27
CA VAL A 100 6.99 1.15 9.45
C VAL A 100 6.55 0.29 10.64
N ASP A 101 5.25 0.16 10.86
CA ASP A 101 4.72 -0.65 11.98
C ASP A 101 5.02 -2.15 11.87
N VAL A 102 5.15 -2.70 10.65
CA VAL A 102 5.19 -4.16 10.43
C VAL A 102 6.53 -4.63 9.94
N CYS A 103 7.21 -3.84 9.10
CA CYS A 103 8.37 -4.31 8.37
C CYS A 103 9.69 -3.94 9.07
N PRO A 104 10.56 -4.91 9.40
CA PRO A 104 11.88 -4.65 9.95
C PRO A 104 12.89 -4.18 8.90
N ARG A 105 12.54 -4.28 7.61
CA ARG A 105 13.34 -3.80 6.47
C ARG A 105 12.40 -3.23 5.43
N ILE A 106 12.72 -2.04 4.95
CA ILE A 106 11.90 -1.28 4.01
C ILE A 106 12.74 -0.91 2.80
N ALA A 107 12.27 -1.25 1.61
CA ALA A 107 12.87 -0.85 0.35
C ALA A 107 11.97 0.18 -0.33
N LEU A 108 12.50 1.36 -0.63
CA LEU A 108 11.81 2.39 -1.39
C LEU A 108 12.05 2.16 -2.88
N LEU A 109 10.96 2.01 -3.61
CA LEU A 109 10.96 1.72 -5.05
C LEU A 109 10.45 2.94 -5.82
N GLU A 110 11.24 3.43 -6.74
CA GLU A 110 10.88 4.53 -7.63
C GLU A 110 11.28 4.19 -9.07
N ASN A 111 10.37 4.38 -10.01
CA ASN A 111 10.57 4.09 -11.44
C ASN A 111 11.19 2.72 -11.73
N GLY A 112 10.84 1.69 -10.93
CA GLY A 112 11.34 0.32 -11.07
C GLY A 112 12.73 0.09 -10.47
N VAL A 113 13.31 1.06 -9.77
CA VAL A 113 14.63 0.97 -9.13
C VAL A 113 14.48 1.11 -7.62
N ILE A 114 15.23 0.30 -6.87
CA ILE A 114 15.32 0.45 -5.42
C ILE A 114 16.30 1.60 -5.14
N ILE A 115 15.77 2.71 -4.64
CA ILE A 115 16.54 3.93 -4.35
C ILE A 115 16.99 4.01 -2.89
N ARG A 116 16.32 3.30 -1.97
CA ARG A 116 16.68 3.18 -0.56
C ARG A 116 16.39 1.77 -0.06
N ASP A 117 17.18 1.30 0.88
CA ASP A 117 17.02 0.03 1.59
C ASP A 117 17.39 0.27 3.06
N ILE A 118 16.37 0.35 3.90
CA ILE A 118 16.45 0.86 5.27
C ILE A 118 16.11 -0.28 6.23
N ARG A 119 16.91 -0.44 7.29
CA ARG A 119 16.55 -1.26 8.43
C ARG A 119 15.71 -0.45 9.39
N ASN A 120 14.56 -0.99 9.74
CA ASN A 120 13.57 -0.36 10.60
C ASN A 120 13.60 -1.00 12.00
N GLU A 121 14.50 -0.53 12.84
CA GLU A 121 14.59 -0.94 14.24
C GLU A 121 13.85 0.08 15.11
N ASN A 122 12.82 -0.37 15.83
CA ASN A 122 11.99 0.51 16.68
C ASN A 122 11.39 1.72 15.94
N ASN A 123 10.88 1.50 14.72
CA ASN A 123 10.30 2.52 13.85
C ASN A 123 11.30 3.64 13.43
N SER A 124 12.59 3.36 13.46
CA SER A 124 13.64 4.34 13.10
C SER A 124 13.55 4.80 11.64
N ALA A 125 12.94 4.02 10.76
CA ALA A 125 12.81 4.36 9.35
C ALA A 125 11.76 5.46 9.08
N GLU A 126 10.86 5.77 10.03
CA GLU A 126 9.78 6.72 9.85
C GLU A 126 10.30 8.11 9.47
N GLN A 127 11.20 8.65 10.28
CA GLN A 127 11.78 9.98 10.06
C GLN A 127 12.56 10.08 8.74
N GLU A 128 13.31 9.03 8.38
CA GLU A 128 14.09 9.01 7.13
C GLU A 128 13.18 8.98 5.89
N LEU A 129 12.08 8.23 5.96
CA LEU A 129 11.09 8.13 4.89
C LEU A 129 10.26 9.41 4.77
N GLU A 130 9.81 9.98 5.89
CA GLU A 130 9.10 11.27 5.90
C GLU A 130 9.96 12.39 5.32
N ALA A 131 11.23 12.47 5.69
CA ALA A 131 12.15 13.45 5.13
C ALA A 131 12.30 13.32 3.61
N TYR A 132 12.37 12.09 3.11
CA TYR A 132 12.45 11.83 1.66
C TYR A 132 11.20 12.34 0.92
N PHE A 133 10.01 12.02 1.44
CA PHE A 133 8.76 12.45 0.79
C PHE A 133 8.50 13.95 0.91
N ASN A 134 8.92 14.59 2.02
CA ASN A 134 8.75 16.03 2.19
C ASN A 134 9.66 16.83 1.23
N VAL A 135 10.89 16.37 0.99
CA VAL A 135 11.79 17.01 -0.01
C VAL A 135 11.20 16.90 -1.42
N GLY A 136 10.62 15.75 -1.79
CA GLY A 136 9.98 15.59 -3.09
C GLY A 136 8.77 16.53 -3.32
N VAL A 137 8.00 16.80 -2.27
CA VAL A 137 6.88 17.75 -2.35
C VAL A 137 7.34 19.19 -2.53
N GLU A 138 8.45 19.60 -1.90
CA GLU A 138 9.03 20.93 -2.07
C GLU A 138 9.61 21.11 -3.49
N GLU A 139 10.26 20.11 -4.06
CA GLU A 139 10.77 20.14 -5.43
C GLU A 139 9.65 20.20 -6.48
N GLU A 140 8.57 19.43 -6.31
CA GLU A 140 7.41 19.48 -7.20
C GLU A 140 6.69 20.83 -7.14
N ALA A 141 6.51 21.41 -5.95
CA ALA A 141 5.88 22.72 -5.79
C ALA A 141 6.70 23.84 -6.44
N VAL A 142 8.02 23.81 -6.38
CA VAL A 142 8.90 24.78 -7.04
C VAL A 142 8.80 24.65 -8.56
N VAL A 143 8.70 23.44 -9.10
CA VAL A 143 8.55 23.23 -10.54
C VAL A 143 7.19 23.70 -11.05
N GLU A 144 6.10 23.49 -10.29
CA GLU A 144 4.78 24.00 -10.67
C GLU A 144 4.74 25.55 -10.67
N GLU A 145 5.30 26.20 -9.64
CA GLU A 145 5.36 27.68 -9.61
C GLU A 145 6.16 28.25 -10.80
N THR A 146 7.31 27.65 -11.14
CA THR A 146 8.13 28.13 -12.27
C THR A 146 7.43 27.95 -13.62
N VAL A 147 6.68 26.86 -13.82
CA VAL A 147 5.91 26.62 -15.06
C VAL A 147 4.73 27.58 -15.18
N GLU A 148 4.07 27.93 -14.06
CA GLU A 148 2.99 28.92 -14.07
C GLU A 148 3.54 30.33 -14.35
N GLU A 149 4.69 30.72 -13.79
CA GLU A 149 5.32 32.02 -14.06
C GLU A 149 5.73 32.15 -15.54
N GLU A 150 6.38 31.14 -16.13
CA GLU A 150 6.76 31.12 -17.53
C GLU A 150 5.54 31.20 -18.47
N ALA A 151 4.44 30.51 -18.13
CA ALA A 151 3.22 30.54 -18.90
C ALA A 151 2.52 31.93 -18.88
N VAL A 152 2.57 32.62 -17.74
CA VAL A 152 2.03 33.98 -17.59
C VAL A 152 2.87 34.99 -18.36
N GLU A 153 4.21 34.89 -18.34
CA GLU A 153 5.09 35.76 -19.14
C GLU A 153 4.86 35.58 -20.65
N GLU A 154 4.71 34.33 -21.13
CA GLU A 154 4.45 34.07 -22.55
C GLU A 154 3.08 34.64 -23.04
N ILE A 155 2.07 34.65 -22.17
CA ILE A 155 0.75 35.23 -22.48
C ILE A 155 0.83 36.76 -22.54
N THR A 156 1.50 37.39 -21.56
CA THR A 156 1.66 38.85 -21.52
C THR A 156 2.45 39.39 -22.70
N GLU A 157 3.54 38.74 -23.10
CA GLU A 157 4.30 39.12 -24.31
C GLU A 157 3.49 38.99 -25.60
N LYS A 158 2.62 37.98 -25.69
CA LYS A 158 1.75 37.83 -26.87
C LYS A 158 0.66 38.91 -26.93
N GLU A 159 0.11 39.29 -25.79
CA GLU A 159 -0.91 40.37 -25.71
C GLU A 159 -0.29 41.74 -26.05
N GLU A 160 0.92 42.05 -25.55
CA GLU A 160 1.61 43.32 -25.89
C GLU A 160 1.91 43.43 -27.38
N LYS A 161 2.43 42.39 -28.02
CA LYS A 161 2.70 42.35 -29.47
C LYS A 161 1.42 42.55 -30.29
N THR A 162 0.31 41.99 -29.84
CA THR A 162 -0.99 42.12 -30.53
C THR A 162 -1.55 43.56 -30.43
N VAL A 163 -1.28 44.27 -29.34
CA VAL A 163 -1.68 45.66 -29.14
C VAL A 163 -0.81 46.62 -29.97
N GLU A 164 0.52 46.36 -30.06
CA GLU A 164 1.42 47.14 -30.88
C GLU A 164 1.09 47.04 -32.40
N GLU A 165 0.81 45.81 -32.87
CA GLU A 165 0.41 45.61 -34.28
C GLU A 165 -0.91 46.37 -34.64
N LYS A 166 -1.92 46.36 -33.74
CA LYS A 166 -3.17 47.07 -33.95
C LYS A 166 -3.04 48.59 -33.93
N ASN A 167 -2.06 49.11 -33.17
CA ASN A 167 -1.79 50.55 -33.13
C ASN A 167 -0.95 51.05 -34.31
N ALA A 168 -0.24 50.15 -35.02
CA ALA A 168 0.55 50.46 -36.19
C ALA A 168 -0.28 50.53 -37.52
N GLU A 169 -1.47 49.89 -37.50
CA GLU A 169 -2.40 49.88 -38.66
C GLU A 169 -3.47 50.97 -38.63
N ALA A 170 -3.51 51.81 -37.59
CA ALA A 170 -4.48 52.91 -37.43
C ALA A 170 -3.82 54.27 -37.71
#